data_e015d8c608e54b1148c0794a61546d7a
#
_entry.id   e015d8c608e54b1148c0794a61546d7a
#
_cell.length_a   1.000
_cell.length_b   1.000
_cell.length_c   1.000
_cell.angle_alpha   90.00
_cell.angle_beta   90.00
_cell.angle_gamma   90.00
#
_symmetry.space_group_name_H-M   'P 1'
#
loop_
_entity.id
_entity.type
_entity.pdbx_description
1 polymer ?
#
loop_
_entity_poly.entity_id
_entity_poly.type
_entity_poly.pdbx_seq_one_letter_code
_entity_poly.pdbx_strand_id
1 'polypeptide(L)'
;MATLIGLLAIEVYANGSGSLKAGHIAVWFAVPTIDCLRLLIRRLRAGRSPFSGDREHLHHHLGRLLGWPRSVFAYWAMVGVPSVAALIFPVFGVQILLAQLVLYALVIVIAQ
;
A
#
# COMPACT_ATOMS: atom_id res chain seq x y z
N MET A 1 -12.53 -8.36 -0.19
CA MET A 1 -12.06 -7.60 1.00
C MET A 1 -11.65 -6.17 0.64
N ALA A 2 -10.67 -5.94 -0.25
CA ALA A 2 -10.24 -4.58 -0.63
C ALA A 2 -11.37 -3.69 -1.16
N THR A 3 -12.29 -4.24 -1.95
CA THR A 3 -13.47 -3.54 -2.49
C THR A 3 -14.41 -3.06 -1.38
N LEU A 4 -14.64 -3.91 -0.37
CA LEU A 4 -15.50 -3.58 0.77
C LEU A 4 -14.90 -2.45 1.60
N ILE A 5 -13.59 -2.51 1.87
CA ILE A 5 -12.87 -1.45 2.60
C ILE A 5 -12.91 -0.14 1.81
N GLY A 6 -12.75 -0.21 0.48
CA GLY A 6 -12.87 0.95 -0.40
C GLY A 6 -14.26 1.60 -0.36
N LEU A 7 -15.31 0.78 -0.43
CA LEU A 7 -16.69 1.26 -0.35
C LEU A 7 -17.00 1.90 1.02
N LEU A 8 -16.58 1.26 2.12
CA LEU A 8 -16.73 1.82 3.46
C LEU A 8 -15.97 3.14 3.63
N ALA A 9 -14.75 3.24 3.09
CA ALA A 9 -13.99 4.48 3.13
C ALA A 9 -14.68 5.62 2.36
N ILE A 10 -15.25 5.31 1.18
CA ILE A 10 -16.02 6.28 0.38
C ILE A 10 -17.30 6.69 1.12
N GLU A 11 -18.01 5.74 1.71
CA GLU A 11 -19.25 6.01 2.45
C GLU A 11 -19.00 6.91 3.66
N VAL A 12 -17.96 6.61 4.46
CA VAL A 12 -17.60 7.46 5.61
C VAL A 12 -17.13 8.84 5.17
N TYR A 13 -16.44 8.96 4.05
CA TYR A 13 -16.04 10.24 3.48
C TYR A 13 -17.25 11.04 2.97
N ALA A 14 -18.16 10.39 2.25
CA ALA A 14 -19.34 11.02 1.66
C ALA A 14 -20.36 11.50 2.71
N ASN A 15 -20.52 10.76 3.81
CA ASN A 15 -21.45 11.10 4.90
C ASN A 15 -20.97 12.26 5.78
N GLY A 16 -19.83 12.88 5.45
CA GLY A 16 -19.42 14.16 6.04
C GLY A 16 -19.14 14.16 7.53
N SER A 17 -18.86 12.98 8.13
CA SER A 17 -18.56 12.87 9.57
C SER A 17 -17.26 13.57 9.99
N GLY A 18 -16.57 14.22 9.05
CA GLY A 18 -15.36 15.04 9.28
C GLY A 18 -14.12 14.27 9.75
N SER A 19 -14.27 12.97 10.06
CA SER A 19 -13.20 12.15 10.61
C SER A 19 -12.21 11.63 9.54
N LEU A 20 -12.68 11.39 8.32
CA LEU A 20 -11.85 10.93 7.20
C LEU A 20 -11.59 12.04 6.19
N LYS A 21 -10.32 12.31 5.95
CA LYS A 21 -9.85 13.21 4.88
C LYS A 21 -9.32 12.40 3.70
N ALA A 22 -9.30 13.00 2.51
CA ALA A 22 -8.72 12.37 1.32
C ALA A 22 -7.28 11.87 1.54
N GLY A 23 -6.50 12.55 2.38
CA GLY A 23 -5.15 12.14 2.76
C GLY A 23 -5.09 10.79 3.49
N HIS A 24 -6.07 10.46 4.33
CA HIS A 24 -6.13 9.16 5.01
C HIS A 24 -6.35 8.03 4.01
N ILE A 25 -7.27 8.24 3.06
CA ILE A 25 -7.55 7.27 1.99
C ILE A 25 -6.30 7.08 1.13
N ALA A 26 -5.59 8.16 0.80
CA ALA A 26 -4.34 8.08 0.04
C ALA A 26 -3.28 7.23 0.75
N VAL A 27 -3.08 7.41 2.07
CA VAL A 27 -2.12 6.62 2.87
C VAL A 27 -2.53 5.13 2.89
N TRP A 28 -3.81 4.84 3.08
CA TRP A 28 -4.30 3.44 3.15
C TRP A 28 -4.08 2.65 1.87
N PHE A 29 -4.24 3.30 0.73
CA PHE A 29 -4.13 2.66 -0.58
C PHE A 29 -2.79 2.86 -1.27
N ALA A 30 -1.88 3.68 -0.71
CA ALA A 30 -0.60 4.01 -1.34
C ALA A 30 0.22 2.77 -1.71
N VAL A 31 0.49 1.88 -0.75
CA VAL A 31 1.32 0.69 -0.97
C VAL A 31 0.70 -0.28 -1.96
N PRO A 32 -0.58 -0.72 -1.79
CA PRO A 32 -1.20 -1.63 -2.77
C PRO A 32 -1.24 -1.02 -4.17
N THR A 33 -1.58 0.27 -4.28
CA THR A 33 -1.70 0.94 -5.59
C THR A 33 -0.36 1.03 -6.30
N ILE A 34 0.70 1.45 -5.60
CA ILE A 34 2.03 1.57 -6.20
C ILE A 34 2.61 0.21 -6.53
N ASP A 35 2.38 -0.82 -5.71
CA ASP A 35 2.82 -2.17 -6.02
C ASP A 35 2.15 -2.70 -7.28
N CYS A 36 0.85 -2.51 -7.42
CA CYS A 36 0.12 -2.86 -8.65
C CYS A 36 0.63 -2.08 -9.87
N LEU A 37 0.84 -0.77 -9.74
CA LEU A 37 1.34 0.08 -10.82
C LEU A 37 2.76 -0.31 -11.23
N ARG A 38 3.64 -0.59 -10.28
CA ARG A 38 5.00 -1.07 -10.54
C ARG A 38 4.98 -2.36 -11.37
N LEU A 39 4.15 -3.33 -10.99
CA LEU A 39 4.03 -4.59 -11.70
C LEU A 39 3.44 -4.41 -13.10
N LEU A 40 2.43 -3.54 -13.24
CA LEU A 40 1.84 -3.22 -14.52
C LEU A 40 2.89 -2.63 -15.48
N ILE A 41 3.65 -1.63 -15.04
CA ILE A 41 4.71 -1.01 -15.84
C ILE A 41 5.79 -2.03 -16.22
N ARG A 42 6.18 -2.90 -15.29
CA ARG A 42 7.16 -3.95 -15.55
C ARG A 42 6.69 -4.91 -16.64
N ARG A 43 5.44 -5.34 -16.57
CA ARG A 43 4.83 -6.24 -17.58
C ARG A 43 4.77 -5.59 -18.95
N LEU A 44 4.29 -4.36 -19.01
CA LEU A 44 4.21 -3.61 -20.26
C LEU A 44 5.59 -3.43 -20.91
N ARG A 45 6.63 -3.08 -20.10
CA ARG A 45 8.01 -2.98 -20.59
C ARG A 45 8.59 -4.31 -21.08
N ALA A 46 8.14 -5.42 -20.51
CA ALA A 46 8.55 -6.77 -20.90
C ALA A 46 7.69 -7.35 -22.06
N GLY A 47 6.77 -6.58 -22.63
CA GLY A 47 5.85 -7.05 -23.69
C GLY A 47 4.88 -8.14 -23.22
N ARG A 48 4.64 -8.25 -21.90
CA ARG A 48 3.74 -9.26 -21.31
C ARG A 48 2.34 -8.68 -21.10
N SER A 49 1.33 -9.57 -21.12
CA SER A 49 -0.05 -9.19 -20.81
C SER A 49 -0.16 -8.60 -19.40
N PRO A 50 -0.87 -7.47 -19.21
CA PRO A 50 -1.12 -6.90 -17.89
C PRO A 50 -1.92 -7.83 -16.97
N PHE A 51 -2.68 -8.77 -17.52
CA PHE A 51 -3.51 -9.74 -16.80
C PHE A 51 -2.80 -11.06 -16.49
N SER A 52 -1.54 -11.22 -16.87
CA SER A 52 -0.77 -12.42 -16.52
C SER A 52 -0.57 -12.49 -15.00
N GLY A 53 -0.80 -13.67 -14.41
CA GLY A 53 -0.52 -13.93 -13.00
C GLY A 53 0.98 -13.75 -12.71
N ASP A 54 1.32 -13.13 -11.59
CA ASP A 54 2.71 -12.89 -11.21
C ASP A 54 2.91 -13.08 -9.71
N ARG A 55 4.02 -13.68 -9.32
CA ARG A 55 4.44 -13.87 -7.92
C ARG A 55 5.43 -12.78 -7.47
N GLU A 56 5.39 -11.60 -8.07
CA GLU A 56 6.33 -10.51 -7.81
C GLU A 56 5.73 -9.34 -7.02
N HIS A 57 4.55 -9.55 -6.42
CA HIS A 57 4.00 -8.60 -5.47
C HIS A 57 4.90 -8.45 -4.24
N LEU A 58 4.85 -7.29 -3.60
CA LEU A 58 5.63 -6.95 -2.42
C LEU A 58 5.62 -8.05 -1.34
N HIS A 59 4.46 -8.63 -1.05
CA HIS A 59 4.34 -9.68 -0.03
C HIS A 59 5.12 -10.97 -0.40
N HIS A 60 5.30 -11.28 -1.70
CA HIS A 60 6.15 -12.40 -2.12
C HIS A 60 7.63 -12.07 -1.97
N HIS A 61 8.04 -10.82 -2.21
CA HIS A 61 9.41 -10.37 -1.94
C HIS A 61 9.72 -10.44 -0.44
N LEU A 62 8.84 -9.93 0.39
CA LEU A 62 8.96 -10.04 1.85
C LEU A 62 8.99 -11.50 2.31
N GLY A 63 8.19 -12.38 1.68
CA GLY A 63 8.18 -13.81 1.97
C GLY A 63 9.53 -14.49 1.73
N ARG A 64 10.24 -14.07 0.68
CA ARG A 64 11.60 -14.58 0.38
C ARG A 64 12.65 -14.09 1.38
N LEU A 65 12.54 -12.83 1.84
CA LEU A 65 13.49 -12.23 2.78
C LEU A 65 13.29 -12.70 4.23
N LEU A 66 12.06 -12.71 4.69
CA LEU A 66 11.70 -12.88 6.11
C LEU A 66 11.10 -14.25 6.42
N GLY A 67 10.71 -14.99 5.38
CA GLY A 67 9.91 -16.20 5.52
C GLY A 67 8.45 -15.88 5.90
N TRP A 68 7.59 -16.86 5.65
CA TRP A 68 6.21 -16.88 6.11
C TRP A 68 6.20 -17.32 7.58
N PRO A 69 5.60 -16.72 8.53
CA PRO A 69 4.58 -15.66 8.57
C PRO A 69 5.12 -14.23 8.80
N ARG A 70 6.43 -14.04 9.03
CA ARG A 70 7.01 -12.72 9.32
C ARG A 70 6.74 -11.69 8.22
N SER A 71 6.70 -12.12 6.97
CA SER A 71 6.39 -11.29 5.81
C SER A 71 4.98 -10.69 5.88
N VAL A 72 4.01 -11.43 6.41
CA VAL A 72 2.63 -10.95 6.59
C VAL A 72 2.60 -9.83 7.62
N PHE A 73 3.26 -10.04 8.76
CA PHE A 73 3.34 -8.99 9.80
C PHE A 73 4.10 -7.75 9.31
N ALA A 74 5.20 -7.92 8.57
CA ALA A 74 5.94 -6.81 7.98
C ALA A 74 5.08 -6.01 6.98
N TYR A 75 4.33 -6.69 6.11
CA TYR A 75 3.40 -6.05 5.19
C TYR A 75 2.29 -5.29 5.93
N TRP A 76 1.68 -5.93 6.93
CA TRP A 76 0.65 -5.30 7.76
C TRP A 76 1.18 -4.09 8.53
N ALA A 77 2.39 -4.16 9.06
CA ALA A 77 3.02 -3.04 9.73
C ALA A 77 3.28 -1.89 8.76
N MET A 78 3.77 -2.19 7.54
CA MET A 78 4.06 -1.18 6.53
C MET A 78 2.82 -0.43 6.02
N VAL A 79 1.66 -1.07 6.03
CA VAL A 79 0.38 -0.44 5.67
C VAL A 79 -0.33 0.12 6.91
N GLY A 80 -0.41 -0.65 7.98
CA GLY A 80 -1.20 -0.33 9.16
C GLY A 80 -0.61 0.79 10.02
N VAL A 81 0.70 0.79 10.25
CA VAL A 81 1.34 1.82 11.08
C VAL A 81 1.17 3.22 10.51
N PRO A 82 1.47 3.49 9.22
CA PRO A 82 1.21 4.79 8.63
C PRO A 82 -0.28 5.16 8.61
N SER A 83 -1.16 4.18 8.43
CA SER A 83 -2.61 4.39 8.42
C SER A 83 -3.11 4.88 9.77
N VAL A 84 -2.68 4.25 10.86
CA VAL A 84 -3.01 4.67 12.23
C VAL A 84 -2.36 6.02 12.54
N ALA A 85 -1.10 6.23 12.16
CA ALA A 85 -0.41 7.50 12.35
C ALA A 85 -1.12 8.66 11.63
N ALA A 86 -1.62 8.44 10.41
CA ALA A 86 -2.37 9.46 9.68
C ALA A 86 -3.71 9.81 10.35
N LEU A 87 -4.36 8.85 11.00
CA LEU A 87 -5.59 9.12 11.78
C LEU A 87 -5.31 9.93 13.04
N ILE A 88 -4.22 9.62 13.76
CA ILE A 88 -3.85 10.32 15.01
C ILE A 88 -3.29 11.72 14.70
N PHE A 89 -2.51 11.84 13.62
CA PHE A 89 -1.80 13.06 13.24
C PHE A 89 -2.19 13.54 11.84
N PRO A 90 -3.44 13.98 11.62
CA PRO A 90 -3.92 14.31 10.27
C PRO A 90 -3.18 15.48 9.61
N VAL A 91 -2.52 16.33 10.39
CA VAL A 91 -1.70 17.47 9.88
C VAL A 91 -0.46 16.96 9.14
N PHE A 92 0.08 15.79 9.53
CA PHE A 92 1.27 15.19 8.93
C PHE A 92 0.97 14.17 7.83
N GLY A 93 -0.24 14.13 7.29
CA GLY A 93 -0.67 13.11 6.32
C GLY A 93 0.24 13.02 5.09
N VAL A 94 0.72 14.15 4.55
CA VAL A 94 1.64 14.18 3.40
C VAL A 94 3.01 13.62 3.77
N GLN A 95 3.55 14.01 4.93
CA GLN A 95 4.85 13.52 5.41
C GLN A 95 4.81 12.02 5.67
N ILE A 96 3.71 11.52 6.27
CA ILE A 96 3.48 10.09 6.51
C ILE A 96 3.41 9.34 5.18
N LEU A 97 2.69 9.88 4.19
CA LEU A 97 2.61 9.30 2.85
C LEU A 97 3.99 9.21 2.20
N LEU A 98 4.76 10.29 2.22
CA LEU A 98 6.11 10.32 1.65
C LEU A 98 7.04 9.31 2.34
N ALA A 99 7.01 9.24 3.68
CA ALA A 99 7.79 8.26 4.44
C ALA A 99 7.41 6.82 4.08
N GLN A 100 6.12 6.54 3.92
CA GLN A 100 5.61 5.23 3.50
C GLN A 100 6.10 4.85 2.10
N LEU A 101 6.12 5.80 1.16
CA LEU A 101 6.61 5.57 -0.20
C LEU A 101 8.11 5.32 -0.25
N VAL A 102 8.88 6.07 0.54
CA VAL A 102 10.33 5.84 0.68
C VAL A 102 10.60 4.46 1.27
N LEU A 103 9.89 4.08 2.34
CA LEU A 103 10.01 2.76 2.94
C LEU A 103 9.69 1.65 1.94
N TYR A 104 8.60 1.79 1.17
CA TYR A 104 8.24 0.85 0.12
C TYR A 104 9.36 0.71 -0.91
N ALA A 105 9.90 1.84 -1.41
CA ALA A 105 10.98 1.83 -2.39
C ALA A 105 12.24 1.15 -1.86
N LEU A 106 12.62 1.42 -0.61
CA LEU A 106 13.76 0.78 0.04
C LEU A 106 13.56 -0.74 0.15
N VAL A 107 12.39 -1.18 0.61
CA VAL A 107 12.08 -2.61 0.73
C VAL A 107 12.15 -3.30 -0.63
N ILE A 108 11.62 -2.70 -1.69
CA ILE A 108 11.70 -3.27 -3.04
C ILE A 108 13.14 -3.35 -3.54
N VAL A 109 13.96 -2.33 -3.32
CA VAL A 109 15.38 -2.33 -3.73
C VAL A 109 16.17 -3.41 -2.99
N ILE A 110 15.95 -3.58 -1.69
CA ILE A 110 16.65 -4.60 -0.88
C ILE A 110 16.18 -6.01 -1.25
N ALA A 111 14.92 -6.16 -1.69
CA ALA A 111 14.29 -7.44 -1.97
C ALA A 111 14.46 -7.94 -3.42
N GLN A 112 15.10 -7.14 -4.28
CA GLN A 112 15.45 -7.53 -5.66
C GLN A 112 16.77 -8.26 -5.70
#